data_5708d2e1ec21d11458b59cb1fb161b52
#
_entry.id   5708d2e1ec21d11458b59cb1fb161b52
#
_cell.length_a   1.000
_cell.length_b   1.000
_cell.length_c   1.000
_cell.angle_alpha   90.00
_cell.angle_beta   90.00
_cell.angle_gamma   90.00
#
_symmetry.space_group_name_H-M   'P 1'
#
loop_
_entity.id
_entity.type
_entity.pdbx_description
1 polymer ?
#
loop_
_entity_poly.entity_id
_entity_poly.type
_entity_poly.pdbx_seq_one_letter_code
_entity_poly.pdbx_strand_id
1 'polypeptide(L)'
;MTPKLLSAFALGLMLAIPATGIAETIGCATTAWKLIGANHKVCVEAFHDPKVPGVTCHVSQARTGGLAGTFGVAQDPSQFSLACRQTGPIILPAKFPEEETVFSEDTSILFKETRVVRMWDGANRTLVYLAISRKLIEGAPANSISTVPVMPWARP
;
A
#
# COMPACT_ATOMS: atom_id res chain seq x y z
N MET A 1 -43.25 -42.56 -23.03
CA MET A 1 -43.12 -41.08 -22.90
C MET A 1 -42.24 -40.81 -21.68
N THR A 2 -40.98 -40.53 -21.92
CA THR A 2 -39.97 -40.26 -20.85
C THR A 2 -39.60 -38.77 -20.91
N PRO A 3 -39.68 -38.02 -19.78
CA PRO A 3 -39.28 -36.60 -19.76
C PRO A 3 -37.76 -36.49 -19.65
N LYS A 4 -37.17 -35.70 -20.58
CA LYS A 4 -35.77 -35.29 -20.57
C LYS A 4 -35.55 -34.23 -19.47
N LEU A 5 -34.71 -34.53 -18.46
CA LEU A 5 -34.17 -33.55 -17.53
C LEU A 5 -33.14 -32.67 -18.26
N LEU A 6 -33.42 -31.38 -18.37
CA LEU A 6 -32.45 -30.38 -18.75
C LEU A 6 -31.61 -30.01 -17.50
N SER A 7 -30.33 -30.37 -17.53
CA SER A 7 -29.35 -29.97 -16.52
C SER A 7 -28.83 -28.58 -16.87
N ALA A 8 -29.24 -27.57 -16.12
CA ALA A 8 -28.72 -26.20 -16.24
C ALA A 8 -27.36 -26.12 -15.55
N PHE A 9 -26.30 -26.02 -16.34
CA PHE A 9 -24.93 -25.72 -15.86
C PHE A 9 -24.85 -24.23 -15.53
N ALA A 10 -24.89 -23.88 -14.25
CA ALA A 10 -24.61 -22.53 -13.79
C ALA A 10 -23.09 -22.29 -13.82
N LEU A 11 -22.62 -21.55 -14.81
CA LEU A 11 -21.23 -21.10 -14.95
C LEU A 11 -20.99 -19.98 -13.94
N GLY A 12 -20.43 -20.31 -12.77
CA GLY A 12 -20.05 -19.34 -11.76
C GLY A 12 -18.86 -18.49 -12.23
N LEU A 13 -19.11 -17.22 -12.51
CA LEU A 13 -18.09 -16.22 -12.82
C LEU A 13 -17.34 -15.87 -11.52
N MET A 14 -16.17 -16.47 -11.29
CA MET A 14 -15.28 -16.08 -10.19
C MET A 14 -14.65 -14.72 -10.53
N LEU A 15 -15.15 -13.64 -9.92
CA LEU A 15 -14.46 -12.36 -9.89
C LEU A 15 -13.19 -12.51 -9.06
N ALA A 16 -12.03 -12.45 -9.70
CA ALA A 16 -10.75 -12.31 -9.03
C ALA A 16 -10.66 -10.90 -8.41
N ILE A 17 -10.85 -10.80 -7.10
CA ILE A 17 -10.62 -9.55 -6.35
C ILE A 17 -9.10 -9.36 -6.30
N PRO A 18 -8.55 -8.20 -6.72
CA PRO A 18 -7.12 -7.92 -6.58
C PRO A 18 -6.78 -7.93 -5.07
N ALA A 19 -5.84 -8.79 -4.67
CA ALA A 19 -5.32 -8.82 -3.31
C ALA A 19 -4.42 -7.58 -3.12
N THR A 20 -4.95 -6.51 -2.55
CA THR A 20 -4.17 -5.41 -2.01
C THR A 20 -3.70 -5.77 -0.61
N GLY A 21 -2.44 -5.45 -0.28
CA GLY A 21 -1.91 -5.69 1.06
C GLY A 21 -2.73 -4.94 2.11
N ILE A 22 -3.12 -5.64 3.17
CA ILE A 22 -3.77 -5.01 4.33
C ILE A 22 -2.66 -4.37 5.18
N ALA A 23 -2.82 -3.09 5.53
CA ALA A 23 -1.89 -2.41 6.41
C ALA A 23 -2.25 -2.66 7.88
N GLU A 24 -1.21 -2.79 8.71
CA GLU A 24 -1.31 -2.86 10.16
C GLU A 24 -0.68 -1.61 10.76
N THR A 25 -1.39 -0.91 11.65
CA THR A 25 -0.84 0.24 12.36
C THR A 25 0.16 -0.23 13.42
N ILE A 26 1.42 0.13 13.24
CA ILE A 26 2.49 -0.16 14.22
C ILE A 26 2.42 0.80 15.39
N GLY A 27 2.16 2.08 15.13
CA GLY A 27 2.03 3.10 16.18
C GLY A 27 2.04 4.51 15.63
N CYS A 28 1.81 5.48 16.53
CA CYS A 28 1.81 6.89 16.20
C CYS A 28 2.60 7.69 17.23
N ALA A 29 3.37 8.68 16.77
CA ALA A 29 4.04 9.67 17.59
C ALA A 29 3.29 11.01 17.53
N THR A 30 2.91 11.57 18.68
CA THR A 30 2.30 12.89 18.76
C THR A 30 3.36 13.96 18.53
N THR A 31 3.14 14.87 17.58
CA THR A 31 4.11 15.91 17.20
C THR A 31 3.75 17.29 17.75
N ALA A 32 2.48 17.53 18.03
CA ALA A 32 2.02 18.79 18.62
C ALA A 32 0.81 18.58 19.51
N TRP A 33 0.83 19.21 20.68
CA TRP A 33 -0.28 19.24 21.61
C TRP A 33 -1.13 20.49 21.35
N LYS A 34 -2.43 20.29 21.22
CA LYS A 34 -3.41 21.38 21.14
C LYS A 34 -4.28 21.36 22.39
N LEU A 35 -4.51 22.53 22.99
CA LEU A 35 -5.38 22.66 24.15
C LEU A 35 -6.85 22.34 23.82
N ILE A 36 -7.24 22.60 22.57
CA ILE A 36 -8.59 22.35 22.05
C ILE A 36 -8.43 21.73 20.64
N GLY A 37 -9.06 20.57 20.42
CA GLY A 37 -9.01 19.82 19.17
C GLY A 37 -8.05 18.64 19.19
N ALA A 38 -7.97 17.93 18.07
CA ALA A 38 -7.14 16.76 17.98
C ALA A 38 -5.67 17.09 17.70
N ASN A 39 -4.78 16.38 18.36
CA ASN A 39 -3.33 16.54 18.22
C ASN A 39 -2.85 16.09 16.84
N HIS A 40 -1.81 16.75 16.33
CA HIS A 40 -1.08 16.25 15.17
C HIS A 40 -0.20 15.07 15.58
N LYS A 41 -0.16 14.06 14.74
CA LYS A 41 0.65 12.85 14.95
C LYS A 41 1.23 12.34 13.63
N VAL A 42 2.33 11.63 13.71
CA VAL A 42 2.85 10.82 12.62
C VAL A 42 2.63 9.36 12.95
N CYS A 43 1.95 8.64 12.09
CA CYS A 43 1.67 7.22 12.25
C CYS A 43 2.54 6.39 11.31
N VAL A 44 2.93 5.21 11.77
CA VAL A 44 3.64 4.20 10.97
C VAL A 44 2.73 3.01 10.78
N GLU A 45 2.61 2.58 9.56
CA GLU A 45 1.84 1.41 9.15
C GLU A 45 2.76 0.44 8.41
N ALA A 46 2.55 -0.86 8.62
CA ALA A 46 3.26 -1.92 7.92
C ALA A 46 2.32 -2.65 6.98
N PHE A 47 2.81 -3.02 5.81
CA PHE A 47 2.13 -3.93 4.90
C PHE A 47 3.12 -4.92 4.27
N HIS A 48 2.61 -6.08 3.88
CA HIS A 48 3.37 -7.10 3.16
C HIS A 48 3.05 -7.01 1.66
N ASP A 49 4.06 -7.25 0.82
CA ASP A 49 3.80 -7.40 -0.61
C ASP A 49 2.97 -8.67 -0.85
N PRO A 50 1.75 -8.57 -1.37
CA PRO A 50 0.85 -9.72 -1.50
C PRO A 50 1.31 -10.75 -2.54
N LYS A 51 2.21 -10.36 -3.45
CA LYS A 51 2.70 -11.22 -4.54
C LYS A 51 4.19 -11.58 -4.44
N VAL A 52 4.91 -10.93 -3.53
CA VAL A 52 6.32 -11.21 -3.27
C VAL A 52 6.50 -11.48 -1.78
N PRO A 53 6.19 -12.70 -1.30
CA PRO A 53 6.43 -13.08 0.07
C PRO A 53 7.87 -12.80 0.50
N GLY A 54 8.05 -12.42 1.76
CA GLY A 54 9.36 -12.10 2.31
C GLY A 54 9.77 -10.63 2.20
N VAL A 55 8.85 -9.75 1.76
CA VAL A 55 9.05 -8.30 1.80
C VAL A 55 8.01 -7.65 2.71
N THR A 56 8.47 -6.78 3.61
CA THR A 56 7.64 -5.91 4.44
C THR A 56 8.02 -4.47 4.19
N CYS A 57 7.01 -3.63 4.00
CA CYS A 57 7.15 -2.19 3.84
C CYS A 57 6.53 -1.47 5.03
N HIS A 58 7.15 -0.37 5.44
CA HIS A 58 6.64 0.56 6.44
C HIS A 58 6.43 1.91 5.78
N VAL A 59 5.23 2.47 5.95
CA VAL A 59 4.86 3.81 5.51
C VAL A 59 4.66 4.68 6.74
N SER A 60 5.28 5.85 6.77
CA SER A 60 4.98 6.86 7.78
C SER A 60 4.22 8.02 7.15
N GLN A 61 3.14 8.45 7.79
CA GLN A 61 2.29 9.54 7.31
C GLN A 61 1.89 10.46 8.46
N ALA A 62 1.85 11.77 8.18
CA ALA A 62 1.25 12.73 9.09
C ALA A 62 -0.28 12.55 9.12
N ARG A 63 -0.85 12.47 10.30
CA ARG A 63 -2.29 12.35 10.54
C ARG A 63 -2.74 13.53 11.40
N THR A 64 -3.74 14.26 10.91
CA THR A 64 -4.43 15.29 11.67
C THR A 64 -5.73 14.71 12.17
N GLY A 65 -5.91 14.66 13.49
CA GLY A 65 -7.16 14.16 14.07
C GLY A 65 -8.30 15.19 14.02
N GLY A 66 -9.51 14.73 14.36
CA GLY A 66 -10.74 15.53 14.38
C GLY A 66 -11.46 15.63 13.04
N LEU A 67 -12.59 16.35 13.03
CA LEU A 67 -13.44 16.51 11.84
C LEU A 67 -12.67 17.09 10.65
N ALA A 68 -11.76 18.05 10.88
CA ALA A 68 -10.94 18.66 9.83
C ALA A 68 -10.00 17.65 9.15
N GLY A 69 -9.48 16.67 9.87
CA GLY A 69 -8.69 15.57 9.31
C GLY A 69 -9.54 14.59 8.49
N THR A 70 -10.75 14.30 8.98
CA THR A 70 -11.69 13.38 8.31
C THR A 70 -12.18 13.95 6.98
N PHE A 71 -12.44 15.25 6.90
CA PHE A 71 -12.88 15.91 5.67
C PHE A 71 -11.75 16.34 4.73
N GLY A 72 -10.48 16.08 5.08
CA GLY A 72 -9.33 16.41 4.22
C GLY A 72 -9.06 17.92 4.06
N VAL A 73 -9.70 18.78 4.85
CA VAL A 73 -9.50 20.24 4.88
C VAL A 73 -8.34 20.67 5.78
N ALA A 74 -7.72 19.73 6.52
CA ALA A 74 -6.53 20.02 7.30
C ALA A 74 -5.29 20.11 6.41
N GLN A 75 -4.30 20.85 6.87
CA GLN A 75 -3.01 21.04 6.21
C GLN A 75 -2.44 19.74 5.63
N ASP A 76 -1.96 19.83 4.42
CA ASP A 76 -1.57 18.78 3.50
C ASP A 76 -0.62 17.73 4.09
N PRO A 77 -1.08 16.52 4.42
CA PRO A 77 -0.19 15.41 4.78
C PRO A 77 0.32 14.67 3.53
N SER A 78 0.69 15.40 2.46
CA SER A 78 1.30 14.80 1.27
C SER A 78 2.71 14.29 1.53
N GLN A 79 3.26 14.57 2.72
CA GLN A 79 4.57 14.07 3.12
C GLN A 79 4.41 12.69 3.76
N PHE A 80 5.03 11.72 3.14
CA PHE A 80 5.17 10.37 3.65
C PHE A 80 6.58 9.86 3.38
N SER A 81 6.98 8.83 4.09
CA SER A 81 8.22 8.12 3.87
C SER A 81 7.94 6.62 3.72
N LEU A 82 8.72 5.97 2.87
CA LEU A 82 8.61 4.54 2.61
C LEU A 82 9.93 3.84 2.93
N ALA A 83 9.86 2.73 3.67
CA ALA A 83 10.99 1.85 3.93
C ALA A 83 10.56 0.40 3.76
N CYS A 84 11.09 -0.29 2.75
CA CYS A 84 10.84 -1.70 2.50
C CYS A 84 12.09 -2.52 2.81
N ARG A 85 11.91 -3.73 3.34
CA ARG A 85 13.02 -4.63 3.69
C ARG A 85 12.66 -6.08 3.39
N GLN A 86 13.69 -6.86 3.10
CA GLN A 86 13.56 -8.30 3.13
C GLN A 86 13.39 -8.76 4.58
N THR A 87 12.30 -9.46 4.88
CA THR A 87 11.94 -9.98 6.22
C THR A 87 11.76 -11.50 6.22
N GLY A 88 11.99 -12.14 5.07
CA GLY A 88 11.90 -13.57 4.88
C GLY A 88 12.50 -14.00 3.55
N PRO A 89 12.43 -15.29 3.21
CA PRO A 89 12.82 -15.76 1.88
C PRO A 89 11.94 -15.11 0.82
N ILE A 90 12.56 -14.47 -0.17
CA ILE A 90 11.84 -13.85 -1.29
C ILE A 90 11.59 -14.90 -2.37
N ILE A 91 10.32 -15.07 -2.73
CA ILE A 91 9.89 -15.90 -3.85
C ILE A 91 9.43 -14.96 -4.96
N LEU A 92 10.24 -14.90 -6.03
CA LEU A 92 9.93 -14.04 -7.18
C LEU A 92 8.87 -14.71 -8.07
N PRO A 93 7.87 -13.97 -8.56
CA PRO A 93 6.94 -14.47 -9.55
C PRO A 93 7.67 -14.74 -10.88
N ALA A 94 7.13 -15.65 -11.68
CA ALA A 94 7.72 -16.01 -12.97
C ALA A 94 7.75 -14.84 -13.97
N LYS A 95 6.86 -13.87 -13.80
CA LYS A 95 6.78 -12.65 -14.62
C LYS A 95 6.42 -11.46 -13.74
N PHE A 96 7.14 -10.37 -13.91
CA PHE A 96 6.84 -9.07 -13.31
C PHE A 96 6.10 -8.19 -14.32
N PRO A 97 4.98 -7.56 -13.94
CA PRO A 97 4.45 -6.40 -14.65
C PRO A 97 5.45 -5.25 -14.59
N GLU A 98 5.39 -4.32 -15.55
CA GLU A 98 6.22 -3.10 -15.53
C GLU A 98 5.96 -2.28 -14.27
N GLU A 99 4.69 -2.20 -13.86
CA GLU A 99 4.21 -1.52 -12.68
C GLU A 99 3.06 -2.33 -12.04
N GLU A 100 3.10 -2.56 -10.75
CA GLU A 100 2.03 -3.24 -10.03
C GLU A 100 1.75 -2.56 -8.70
N THR A 101 0.49 -2.17 -8.49
CA THR A 101 0.04 -1.63 -7.19
C THR A 101 0.00 -2.75 -6.16
N VAL A 102 0.79 -2.60 -5.10
CA VAL A 102 0.89 -3.57 -3.99
C VAL A 102 0.20 -3.09 -2.73
N PHE A 103 -0.05 -1.78 -2.63
CA PHE A 103 -0.75 -1.15 -1.52
C PHE A 103 -1.45 0.12 -2.01
N SER A 104 -2.65 0.38 -1.51
CA SER A 104 -3.38 1.63 -1.71
C SER A 104 -4.20 1.95 -0.46
N GLU A 105 -4.14 3.20 -0.04
CA GLU A 105 -4.92 3.72 1.08
C GLU A 105 -5.50 5.08 0.74
N ASP A 106 -6.80 5.22 0.97
CA ASP A 106 -7.48 6.52 0.91
C ASP A 106 -7.18 7.32 2.18
N THR A 107 -6.35 8.34 2.06
CA THR A 107 -5.95 9.20 3.18
C THR A 107 -6.95 10.33 3.45
N SER A 108 -7.92 10.55 2.58
CA SER A 108 -9.08 11.42 2.81
C SER A 108 -10.28 10.98 1.98
N ILE A 109 -11.48 11.24 2.51
CA ILE A 109 -12.76 10.87 1.86
C ILE A 109 -12.92 11.54 0.49
N LEU A 110 -12.23 12.64 0.21
CA LEU A 110 -12.53 13.44 -0.96
C LEU A 110 -11.39 13.59 -1.97
N PHE A 111 -10.10 13.52 -1.60
CA PHE A 111 -9.08 14.05 -2.53
C PHE A 111 -7.68 13.43 -2.47
N LYS A 112 -7.40 12.44 -1.61
CA LYS A 112 -6.01 11.95 -1.42
C LYS A 112 -5.95 10.44 -1.29
N GLU A 113 -5.20 9.84 -2.18
CA GLU A 113 -4.85 8.41 -2.16
C GLU A 113 -3.33 8.30 -2.07
N THR A 114 -2.83 7.45 -1.18
CA THR A 114 -1.44 7.01 -1.18
C THR A 114 -1.38 5.62 -1.78
N ARG A 115 -0.64 5.48 -2.88
CA ARG A 115 -0.46 4.24 -3.61
C ARG A 115 1.01 3.84 -3.58
N VAL A 116 1.30 2.58 -3.33
CA VAL A 116 2.64 2.01 -3.51
C VAL A 116 2.63 1.06 -4.69
N VAL A 117 3.52 1.32 -5.63
CA VAL A 117 3.75 0.46 -6.79
C VAL A 117 5.08 -0.26 -6.65
N ARG A 118 5.12 -1.50 -7.14
CA ARG A 118 6.34 -2.29 -7.25
C ARG A 118 6.75 -2.37 -8.71
N MET A 119 8.06 -2.24 -8.93
CA MET A 119 8.76 -2.46 -10.18
C MET A 119 9.90 -3.46 -9.96
N TRP A 120 10.37 -4.09 -11.02
CA TRP A 120 11.48 -5.02 -10.97
C TRP A 120 12.68 -4.49 -11.77
N ASP A 121 13.78 -4.22 -11.07
CA ASP A 121 15.08 -3.99 -11.70
C ASP A 121 15.83 -5.32 -11.85
N GLY A 122 15.66 -5.94 -13.01
CA GLY A 122 16.24 -7.25 -13.30
C GLY A 122 17.75 -7.24 -13.38
N ALA A 123 18.35 -6.12 -13.83
CA ALA A 123 19.81 -5.99 -13.95
C ALA A 123 20.48 -6.04 -12.59
N ASN A 124 19.89 -5.40 -11.60
CA ASN A 124 20.42 -5.32 -10.23
C ASN A 124 19.75 -6.31 -9.26
N ARG A 125 18.84 -7.18 -9.75
CA ARG A 125 18.07 -8.13 -8.94
C ARG A 125 17.41 -7.47 -7.74
N THR A 126 16.77 -6.32 -7.97
CA THR A 126 16.25 -5.45 -6.91
C THR A 126 14.77 -5.15 -7.16
N LEU A 127 13.96 -5.30 -6.11
CA LEU A 127 12.58 -4.83 -6.07
C LEU A 127 12.59 -3.35 -5.75
N VAL A 128 11.90 -2.55 -6.56
CA VAL A 128 11.76 -1.10 -6.36
C VAL A 128 10.33 -0.81 -5.97
N TYR A 129 10.14 -0.17 -4.82
CA TYR A 129 8.84 0.26 -4.31
C TYR A 129 8.78 1.78 -4.36
N LEU A 130 7.77 2.30 -5.03
CA LEU A 130 7.54 3.74 -5.18
C LEU A 130 6.18 4.10 -4.58
N ALA A 131 6.19 4.85 -3.50
CA ALA A 131 4.99 5.45 -2.94
C ALA A 131 4.69 6.76 -3.65
N ILE A 132 3.43 6.97 -4.02
CA ILE A 132 2.95 8.13 -4.76
C ILE A 132 1.69 8.63 -4.09
N SER A 133 1.65 9.94 -3.78
CA SER A 133 0.42 10.60 -3.36
C SER A 133 -0.33 11.14 -4.58
N ARG A 134 -1.55 10.68 -4.80
CA ARG A 134 -2.45 11.25 -5.80
C ARG A 134 -3.25 12.37 -5.16
N LYS A 135 -3.10 13.58 -5.71
CA LYS A 135 -4.00 14.71 -5.47
C LYS A 135 -4.91 14.88 -6.68
N LEU A 136 -6.18 15.17 -6.44
CA LEU A 136 -7.11 15.57 -7.50
C LEU A 136 -6.91 17.03 -7.94
N ILE A 137 -6.02 17.78 -7.29
CA ILE A 137 -5.72 19.19 -7.55
C ILE A 137 -4.34 19.29 -8.19
N GLU A 138 -4.14 20.24 -9.10
CA GLU A 138 -2.91 20.47 -9.84
C GLU A 138 -1.65 20.55 -8.96
N GLY A 139 -0.58 19.92 -9.42
CA GLY A 139 0.74 19.93 -8.78
C GLY A 139 1.47 18.59 -8.96
N ALA A 140 2.80 18.62 -8.81
CA ALA A 140 3.61 17.42 -8.84
C ALA A 140 3.27 16.50 -7.66
N PRO A 141 3.06 15.18 -7.87
CA PRO A 141 2.77 14.25 -6.79
C PRO A 141 3.98 14.10 -5.87
N ALA A 142 3.75 14.12 -4.55
CA ALA A 142 4.78 13.72 -3.60
C ALA A 142 5.08 12.23 -3.80
N ASN A 143 6.36 11.86 -3.70
CA ASN A 143 6.79 10.49 -3.87
C ASN A 143 7.93 10.13 -2.90
N SER A 144 8.08 8.83 -2.65
CA SER A 144 9.16 8.26 -1.86
C SER A 144 9.51 6.88 -2.42
N ILE A 145 10.80 6.57 -2.48
CA ILE A 145 11.30 5.33 -3.05
C ILE A 145 11.98 4.48 -1.97
N SER A 146 11.80 3.17 -2.07
CA SER A 146 12.58 2.18 -1.30
C SER A 146 12.96 1.01 -2.20
N THR A 147 14.16 0.47 -2.01
CA THR A 147 14.67 -0.65 -2.79
C THR A 147 15.00 -1.83 -1.90
N VAL A 148 14.69 -3.04 -2.37
CA VAL A 148 14.96 -4.29 -1.67
C VAL A 148 15.74 -5.22 -2.59
N PRO A 149 17.07 -5.31 -2.44
CA PRO A 149 17.86 -6.31 -3.16
C PRO A 149 17.43 -7.72 -2.72
N VAL A 150 17.30 -8.61 -3.69
CA VAL A 150 16.94 -10.01 -3.42
C VAL A 150 18.17 -10.77 -3.00
N MET A 151 18.29 -11.01 -1.69
CA MET A 151 19.41 -11.69 -1.08
C MET A 151 19.03 -13.11 -0.64
N PRO A 152 20.00 -14.05 -0.59
CA PRO A 152 19.79 -15.33 0.07
C PRO A 152 19.33 -15.10 1.51
N TRP A 153 18.28 -15.80 1.92
CA TRP A 153 17.77 -15.73 3.29
C TRP A 153 18.29 -16.92 4.10
N ALA A 154 19.31 -16.67 4.91
CA ALA A 154 19.75 -17.65 5.90
C ALA A 154 18.91 -17.48 7.17
N ARG A 155 18.26 -18.54 7.65
CA ARG A 155 17.72 -18.53 9.01
C ARG A 155 18.91 -18.55 9.99
N PRO A 156 18.86 -17.74 11.05
CA PRO A 156 19.86 -17.84 12.12
C PRO A 156 19.78 -19.19 12.82
#